data_cff1cc208369e5beb8d46fb78fb88a99
#
_entry.id   cff1cc208369e5beb8d46fb78fb88a99
#
_cell.length_a   1.000
_cell.length_b   1.000
_cell.length_c   1.000
_cell.angle_alpha   90.00
_cell.angle_beta   90.00
_cell.angle_gamma   90.00
#
_symmetry.space_group_name_H-M   'P 1'
#
loop_
_entity.id
_entity.type
_entity.pdbx_description
1 polymer ?
#
loop_
_entity_poly.entity_id
_entity_poly.type
_entity_poly.pdbx_seq_one_letter_code
_entity_poly.pdbx_strand_id
1 'polypeptide(L)'
;MGILVSIDNGGTLTDFCAYDGDEILVTKAMTTPEDLSKCLFRGLTQLSELVYGNDDVTRLLHNIDYIRYSTTQGTNALVERRGPRIGLITSSGFDKDQFLSEEQRADLFETIIGNRVGLIDEELSGNALDLALTKEVNQLGALGANRIVVSMDSADYVSVEDSLQKIVLRRYPSQLLGALPITFAGDMSKDDDYLRRTWTALLNTFLHPAMEQFLYSAEHRLKEHRTRNPLLIYRNDGGVARIAKTIALKTYSSGPRGGL
;
A
#
# COMPACT_ATOMS: atom_id res chain seq x y z
N MET A 1 8.02 -32.15 -7.07
CA MET A 1 7.14 -31.03 -6.73
C MET A 1 7.96 -30.16 -5.80
N GLY A 2 8.03 -28.85 -6.00
CA GLY A 2 8.78 -27.98 -5.09
C GLY A 2 7.98 -27.68 -3.82
N ILE A 3 8.64 -27.05 -2.86
CA ILE A 3 8.04 -26.72 -1.56
C ILE A 3 7.09 -25.53 -1.72
N LEU A 4 5.91 -25.62 -1.14
CA LEU A 4 4.95 -24.50 -1.06
C LEU A 4 5.06 -23.89 0.35
N VAL A 5 5.29 -22.59 0.44
CA VAL A 5 5.40 -21.88 1.72
C VAL A 5 4.29 -20.84 1.84
N SER A 6 3.55 -20.89 2.94
CA SER A 6 2.58 -19.88 3.33
C SER A 6 3.03 -19.22 4.64
N ILE A 7 2.96 -17.90 4.68
CA ILE A 7 3.41 -17.08 5.81
C ILE A 7 2.27 -16.15 6.20
N ASP A 8 1.88 -16.18 7.46
CA ASP A 8 0.91 -15.24 8.03
C ASP A 8 1.59 -14.35 9.07
N ASN A 9 1.77 -13.10 8.72
CA ASN A 9 2.40 -12.12 9.58
C ASN A 9 1.36 -11.43 10.47
N GLY A 10 1.24 -11.92 11.70
CA GLY A 10 0.47 -11.27 12.75
C GLY A 10 1.25 -10.15 13.47
N GLY A 11 0.57 -9.46 14.39
CA GLY A 11 1.17 -8.36 15.17
C GLY A 11 2.28 -8.82 16.14
N THR A 12 2.18 -10.01 16.73
CA THR A 12 3.10 -10.53 17.73
C THR A 12 3.92 -11.70 17.21
N LEU A 13 3.31 -12.61 16.49
CA LEU A 13 3.93 -13.81 15.92
C LEU A 13 3.67 -13.83 14.41
N THR A 14 4.65 -14.38 13.70
CA THR A 14 4.54 -14.70 12.28
C THR A 14 4.55 -16.22 12.17
N ASP A 15 3.49 -16.77 11.60
CA ASP A 15 3.31 -18.20 11.39
C ASP A 15 3.85 -18.61 10.02
N PHE A 16 4.51 -19.77 9.97
CA PHE A 16 5.08 -20.33 8.76
C PHE A 16 4.58 -21.76 8.58
N CYS A 17 4.12 -22.07 7.38
CA CYS A 17 3.69 -23.39 6.98
C CYS A 17 4.36 -23.76 5.65
N ALA A 18 5.06 -24.89 5.63
CA ALA A 18 5.65 -25.46 4.43
C ALA A 18 4.99 -26.80 4.11
N TYR A 19 4.73 -27.06 2.82
CA TYR A 19 4.25 -28.33 2.29
C TYR A 19 5.20 -28.79 1.19
N ASP A 20 5.81 -29.95 1.34
CA ASP A 20 6.80 -30.50 0.39
C ASP A 20 6.24 -31.58 -0.56
N GLY A 21 4.95 -31.86 -0.44
CA GLY A 21 4.25 -32.89 -1.19
C GLY A 21 3.84 -34.10 -0.36
N ASP A 22 4.52 -34.35 0.77
CA ASP A 22 4.29 -35.48 1.65
C ASP A 22 3.77 -35.05 3.03
N GLU A 23 4.39 -34.02 3.62
CA GLU A 23 4.06 -33.55 4.98
C GLU A 23 3.92 -32.03 5.07
N ILE A 24 3.27 -31.60 6.15
CA ILE A 24 3.11 -30.19 6.51
C ILE A 24 4.01 -29.89 7.70
N LEU A 25 4.94 -28.96 7.49
CA LEU A 25 5.86 -28.47 8.51
C LEU A 25 5.45 -27.07 8.94
N VAL A 26 5.40 -26.83 10.24
CA VAL A 26 4.98 -25.53 10.79
C VAL A 26 6.00 -25.00 11.78
N THR A 27 6.21 -23.69 11.76
CA THR A 27 7.01 -22.97 12.74
C THR A 27 6.50 -21.56 12.96
N LYS A 28 7.02 -20.89 13.97
CA LYS A 28 6.65 -19.52 14.33
C LYS A 28 7.89 -18.70 14.65
N ALA A 29 7.87 -17.44 14.25
CA ALA A 29 8.88 -16.46 14.65
C ALA A 29 8.23 -15.27 15.34
N MET A 30 8.94 -14.64 16.28
CA MET A 30 8.51 -13.36 16.84
C MET A 30 8.49 -12.32 15.74
N THR A 31 7.34 -11.64 15.57
CA THR A 31 7.22 -10.53 14.62
C THR A 31 8.16 -9.39 15.03
N THR A 32 8.81 -8.80 14.04
CA THR A 32 9.72 -7.65 14.20
C THR A 32 9.07 -6.43 13.52
N PRO A 33 8.20 -5.68 14.23
CA PRO A 33 7.39 -4.60 13.60
C PRO A 33 8.22 -3.51 12.94
N GLU A 34 9.44 -3.27 13.45
CA GLU A 34 10.38 -2.30 12.90
C GLU A 34 10.99 -2.73 11.57
N ASP A 35 11.06 -4.04 11.30
CA ASP A 35 11.57 -4.62 10.07
C ASP A 35 11.07 -6.07 9.88
N LEU A 36 9.94 -6.22 9.21
CA LEU A 36 9.32 -7.52 8.97
C LEU A 36 10.20 -8.49 8.15
N SER A 37 11.20 -7.98 7.44
CA SER A 37 12.13 -8.86 6.73
C SER A 37 12.96 -9.71 7.66
N LYS A 38 13.23 -9.26 8.89
CA LYS A 38 13.97 -10.03 9.91
C LYS A 38 13.19 -11.25 10.37
N CYS A 39 11.92 -11.10 10.77
CA CYS A 39 11.10 -12.23 11.17
C CYS A 39 10.84 -13.19 10.00
N LEU A 40 10.67 -12.67 8.78
CA LEU A 40 10.54 -13.47 7.57
C LEU A 40 11.73 -14.42 7.41
N PHE A 41 12.95 -13.90 7.44
CA PHE A 41 14.15 -14.73 7.26
C PHE A 41 14.42 -15.63 8.45
N ARG A 42 14.12 -15.22 9.68
CA ARG A 42 14.22 -16.11 10.85
C ARG A 42 13.30 -17.32 10.72
N GLY A 43 12.05 -17.13 10.29
CA GLY A 43 11.13 -18.23 10.08
C GLY A 43 11.52 -19.13 8.90
N LEU A 44 12.06 -18.57 7.81
CA LEU A 44 12.60 -19.37 6.70
C LEU A 44 13.82 -20.19 7.12
N THR A 45 14.71 -19.67 7.99
CA THR A 45 15.81 -20.41 8.58
C THR A 45 15.29 -21.59 9.40
N GLN A 46 14.34 -21.36 10.30
CA GLN A 46 13.70 -22.43 11.09
C GLN A 46 13.02 -23.50 10.21
N LEU A 47 12.34 -23.07 9.12
CA LEU A 47 11.79 -24.03 8.16
C LEU A 47 12.89 -24.86 7.48
N SER A 48 14.03 -24.26 7.13
CA SER A 48 15.14 -25.01 6.54
C SER A 48 15.70 -26.07 7.48
N GLU A 49 15.78 -25.76 8.79
CA GLU A 49 16.16 -26.73 9.82
C GLU A 49 15.16 -27.89 9.92
N LEU A 50 13.85 -27.61 9.85
CA LEU A 50 12.84 -28.66 9.86
C LEU A 50 12.87 -29.53 8.61
N VAL A 51 13.10 -28.94 7.42
CA VAL A 51 13.13 -29.69 6.14
C VAL A 51 14.42 -30.47 5.94
N TYR A 52 15.57 -29.92 6.35
CA TYR A 52 16.89 -30.49 6.01
C TYR A 52 17.72 -30.94 7.23
N GLY A 53 17.26 -30.64 8.45
CA GLY A 53 17.99 -30.91 9.67
C GLY A 53 19.16 -29.94 9.95
N ASN A 54 19.29 -28.87 9.15
CA ASN A 54 20.32 -27.86 9.30
C ASN A 54 19.86 -26.51 8.75
N ASP A 55 20.52 -25.41 9.15
CA ASP A 55 20.29 -24.07 8.61
C ASP A 55 20.87 -23.97 7.20
N ASP A 56 20.00 -24.15 6.19
CA ASP A 56 20.30 -23.96 4.78
C ASP A 56 19.16 -23.24 4.08
N VAL A 57 18.92 -21.98 4.49
CA VAL A 57 17.87 -21.14 3.92
C VAL A 57 18.03 -20.95 2.42
N THR A 58 19.25 -20.92 1.90
CA THR A 58 19.52 -20.78 0.47
C THR A 58 19.00 -21.98 -0.32
N ARG A 59 19.26 -23.20 0.17
CA ARG A 59 18.71 -24.43 -0.42
C ARG A 59 17.20 -24.47 -0.35
N LEU A 60 16.61 -24.06 0.79
CA LEU A 60 15.16 -23.96 0.94
C LEU A 60 14.57 -23.05 -0.13
N LEU A 61 15.10 -21.81 -0.25
CA LEU A 61 14.60 -20.81 -1.21
C LEU A 61 14.75 -21.26 -2.69
N HIS A 62 15.76 -22.07 -3.01
CA HIS A 62 15.91 -22.64 -4.34
C HIS A 62 14.88 -23.75 -4.65
N ASN A 63 14.39 -24.44 -3.63
CA ASN A 63 13.43 -25.53 -3.75
C ASN A 63 11.97 -25.09 -3.57
N ILE A 64 11.74 -23.83 -3.18
CA ILE A 64 10.39 -23.28 -3.05
C ILE A 64 9.82 -22.93 -4.41
N ASP A 65 8.61 -23.46 -4.71
CA ASP A 65 7.82 -23.09 -5.88
C ASP A 65 7.06 -21.79 -5.65
N TYR A 66 6.49 -21.60 -4.44
CA TYR A 66 5.71 -20.40 -4.09
C TYR A 66 5.93 -19.98 -2.65
N ILE A 67 6.10 -18.69 -2.43
CA ILE A 67 5.98 -18.05 -1.12
C ILE A 67 4.74 -17.17 -1.15
N ARG A 68 3.73 -17.48 -0.34
CA ARG A 68 2.55 -16.65 -0.12
C ARG A 68 2.68 -15.94 1.21
N TYR A 69 2.43 -14.67 1.22
CA TYR A 69 2.58 -13.82 2.41
C TYR A 69 1.32 -13.02 2.66
N SER A 70 0.69 -13.21 3.82
CA SER A 70 -0.35 -12.35 4.36
C SER A 70 0.21 -11.47 5.48
N THR A 71 -0.40 -10.33 5.73
CA THR A 71 0.07 -9.40 6.76
C THR A 71 -1.06 -8.59 7.37
N THR A 72 -0.94 -8.31 8.65
CA THR A 72 -1.82 -7.38 9.38
C THR A 72 -1.28 -5.95 9.37
N GLN A 73 -0.14 -5.67 8.72
CA GLN A 73 0.51 -4.37 8.79
C GLN A 73 -0.37 -3.20 8.32
N GLY A 74 -1.11 -3.39 7.22
CA GLY A 74 -2.06 -2.38 6.76
C GLY A 74 -3.20 -2.15 7.76
N THR A 75 -3.70 -3.21 8.38
CA THR A 75 -4.72 -3.10 9.43
C THR A 75 -4.17 -2.36 10.65
N ASN A 76 -2.97 -2.72 11.09
CA ASN A 76 -2.31 -2.07 12.24
C ASN A 76 -2.05 -0.58 11.96
N ALA A 77 -1.58 -0.23 10.76
CA ALA A 77 -1.35 1.17 10.38
C ALA A 77 -2.63 2.02 10.48
N LEU A 78 -3.78 1.48 10.06
CA LEU A 78 -5.08 2.18 10.20
C LEU A 78 -5.54 2.25 11.64
N VAL A 79 -5.45 1.18 12.42
CA VAL A 79 -5.86 1.14 13.83
C VAL A 79 -5.01 2.07 14.69
N GLU A 80 -3.69 2.06 14.47
CA GLU A 80 -2.72 2.88 15.20
C GLU A 80 -2.62 4.31 14.67
N ARG A 81 -3.35 4.65 13.58
CA ARG A 81 -3.29 5.95 12.92
C ARG A 81 -1.88 6.34 12.47
N ARG A 82 -1.07 5.36 12.09
CA ARG A 82 0.31 5.56 11.65
C ARG A 82 0.40 5.58 10.13
N GLY A 83 0.53 6.76 9.57
CA GLY A 83 0.65 6.93 8.12
C GLY A 83 1.02 8.36 7.73
N PRO A 84 1.13 8.62 6.44
CA PRO A 84 1.43 9.94 5.92
C PRO A 84 0.29 10.93 6.18
N ARG A 85 0.64 12.22 6.29
CA ARG A 85 -0.31 13.32 6.26
C ARG A 85 -0.67 13.60 4.81
N ILE A 86 -1.91 13.34 4.44
CA ILE A 86 -2.36 13.47 3.06
C ILE A 86 -3.05 14.82 2.85
N GLY A 87 -2.69 15.51 1.76
CA GLY A 87 -3.47 16.59 1.20
C GLY A 87 -4.46 16.05 0.17
N LEU A 88 -5.71 16.47 0.22
CA LEU A 88 -6.71 16.17 -0.79
C LEU A 88 -6.89 17.39 -1.70
N ILE A 89 -6.71 17.21 -3.01
CA ILE A 89 -7.11 18.20 -4.03
C ILE A 89 -8.37 17.66 -4.69
N THR A 90 -9.41 18.49 -4.72
CA THR A 90 -10.73 18.10 -5.24
C THR A 90 -11.45 19.29 -5.89
N SER A 91 -12.64 19.06 -6.40
CA SER A 91 -13.47 20.06 -7.06
C SER A 91 -13.93 21.17 -6.11
N SER A 92 -14.17 22.36 -6.66
CA SER A 92 -14.61 23.54 -5.89
C SER A 92 -15.95 23.35 -5.15
N GLY A 93 -16.79 22.42 -5.63
CA GLY A 93 -18.05 22.02 -4.98
C GLY A 93 -17.91 21.02 -3.83
N PHE A 94 -16.70 20.78 -3.32
CA PHE A 94 -16.44 19.80 -2.26
C PHE A 94 -17.33 20.01 -1.03
N ASP A 95 -18.07 18.95 -0.69
CA ASP A 95 -18.88 18.87 0.52
C ASP A 95 -18.21 17.93 1.55
N LYS A 96 -17.64 18.52 2.60
CA LYS A 96 -16.98 17.77 3.68
C LYS A 96 -17.94 16.85 4.43
N ASP A 97 -19.21 17.22 4.56
CA ASP A 97 -20.18 16.45 5.36
C ASP A 97 -20.44 15.06 4.77
N GLN A 98 -20.30 14.88 3.46
CA GLN A 98 -20.38 13.57 2.82
C GLN A 98 -19.29 12.61 3.32
N PHE A 99 -18.10 13.13 3.63
CA PHE A 99 -16.99 12.35 4.17
C PHE A 99 -17.14 12.06 5.67
N LEU A 100 -17.91 12.88 6.38
CA LEU A 100 -18.12 12.80 7.83
C LEU A 100 -19.41 12.06 8.21
N SER A 101 -20.15 11.53 7.26
CA SER A 101 -21.49 10.95 7.46
C SER A 101 -21.54 9.75 8.44
N GLU A 102 -20.40 9.09 8.68
CA GLU A 102 -20.25 8.00 9.64
C GLU A 102 -19.12 8.34 10.63
N GLU A 103 -19.30 8.08 11.91
CA GLU A 103 -18.33 8.41 12.97
C GLU A 103 -16.92 7.86 12.68
N GLN A 104 -16.83 6.61 12.20
CA GLN A 104 -15.54 6.02 11.86
C GLN A 104 -14.85 6.70 10.66
N ARG A 105 -15.64 7.15 9.68
CA ARG A 105 -15.11 7.90 8.54
C ARG A 105 -14.66 9.29 8.95
N ALA A 106 -15.41 9.94 9.84
CA ALA A 106 -15.06 11.25 10.38
C ALA A 106 -13.70 11.22 11.08
N ASP A 107 -13.48 10.24 11.95
CA ASP A 107 -12.20 10.06 12.66
C ASP A 107 -11.04 9.77 11.70
N LEU A 108 -11.26 8.93 10.69
CA LEU A 108 -10.26 8.67 9.65
C LEU A 108 -9.96 9.92 8.81
N PHE A 109 -10.98 10.69 8.43
CA PHE A 109 -10.81 11.92 7.67
C PHE A 109 -9.96 12.93 8.43
N GLU A 110 -10.27 13.18 9.69
CA GLU A 110 -9.51 14.12 10.53
C GLU A 110 -8.05 13.65 10.73
N THR A 111 -7.83 12.36 10.89
CA THR A 111 -6.48 11.81 11.04
C THR A 111 -5.66 11.92 9.75
N ILE A 112 -6.24 11.51 8.61
CA ILE A 112 -5.53 11.38 7.34
C ILE A 112 -5.39 12.72 6.63
N ILE A 113 -6.46 13.55 6.64
CA ILE A 113 -6.57 14.80 5.89
C ILE A 113 -6.67 16.01 6.81
N GLY A 114 -7.62 16.01 7.76
CA GLY A 114 -7.89 17.16 8.63
C GLY A 114 -8.29 18.40 7.81
N ASN A 115 -7.49 19.44 7.92
CA ASN A 115 -7.69 20.71 7.21
C ASN A 115 -6.91 20.82 5.88
N ARG A 116 -6.26 19.75 5.44
CA ARG A 116 -5.43 19.74 4.22
C ARG A 116 -6.27 19.44 2.98
N VAL A 117 -7.21 20.32 2.67
CA VAL A 117 -8.04 20.23 1.45
C VAL A 117 -7.75 21.43 0.57
N GLY A 118 -7.43 21.17 -0.69
CA GLY A 118 -7.26 22.14 -1.76
C GLY A 118 -8.39 22.03 -2.78
N LEU A 119 -8.88 23.14 -3.29
CA LEU A 119 -10.00 23.18 -4.19
C LEU A 119 -9.59 23.69 -5.57
N ILE A 120 -10.01 22.99 -6.61
CA ILE A 120 -9.80 23.38 -8.01
C ILE A 120 -11.14 23.49 -8.70
N ASP A 121 -11.30 24.57 -9.43
CA ASP A 121 -12.42 24.77 -10.35
C ASP A 121 -12.17 23.94 -11.62
N GLU A 122 -13.09 23.04 -11.93
CA GLU A 122 -13.00 22.09 -13.05
C GLU A 122 -13.08 22.77 -14.43
N GLU A 123 -13.64 23.98 -14.49
CA GLU A 123 -13.74 24.75 -15.72
C GLU A 123 -12.40 25.41 -16.13
N LEU A 124 -11.44 25.44 -15.21
CA LEU A 124 -10.11 26.00 -15.50
C LEU A 124 -9.35 25.13 -16.52
N SER A 125 -8.60 25.80 -17.36
CA SER A 125 -7.76 25.15 -18.37
C SER A 125 -6.45 25.90 -18.62
N GLY A 126 -5.49 25.25 -19.27
CA GLY A 126 -4.22 25.86 -19.65
C GLY A 126 -3.45 26.45 -18.47
N ASN A 127 -2.99 27.69 -18.60
CA ASN A 127 -2.19 28.36 -17.56
C ASN A 127 -2.98 28.63 -16.28
N ALA A 128 -4.29 28.86 -16.34
CA ALA A 128 -5.09 29.11 -15.15
C ALA A 128 -5.17 27.83 -14.28
N LEU A 129 -5.38 26.67 -14.89
CA LEU A 129 -5.37 25.39 -14.20
C LEU A 129 -3.98 25.07 -13.61
N ASP A 130 -2.90 25.35 -14.36
CA ASP A 130 -1.52 25.16 -13.89
C ASP A 130 -1.23 26.01 -12.65
N LEU A 131 -1.62 27.29 -12.65
CA LEU A 131 -1.44 28.17 -11.50
C LEU A 131 -2.28 27.73 -10.29
N ALA A 132 -3.53 27.33 -10.51
CA ALA A 132 -4.40 26.84 -9.46
C ALA A 132 -3.83 25.59 -8.79
N LEU A 133 -3.45 24.58 -9.59
CA LEU A 133 -2.83 23.35 -9.06
C LEU A 133 -1.55 23.65 -8.30
N THR A 134 -0.67 24.49 -8.85
CA THR A 134 0.59 24.86 -8.20
C THR A 134 0.37 25.53 -6.84
N LYS A 135 -0.62 26.44 -6.77
CA LYS A 135 -1.01 27.11 -5.53
C LYS A 135 -1.48 26.09 -4.49
N GLU A 136 -2.39 25.19 -4.86
CA GLU A 136 -2.93 24.20 -3.92
C GLU A 136 -1.87 23.21 -3.43
N VAL A 137 -1.00 22.71 -4.32
CA VAL A 137 0.11 21.83 -3.94
C VAL A 137 1.04 22.50 -2.92
N ASN A 138 1.40 23.78 -3.16
CA ASN A 138 2.27 24.53 -2.25
C ASN A 138 1.58 24.79 -0.91
N GLN A 139 0.30 25.14 -0.92
CA GLN A 139 -0.48 25.38 0.30
C GLN A 139 -0.61 24.10 1.14
N LEU A 140 -0.92 22.96 0.51
CA LEU A 140 -1.00 21.68 1.19
C LEU A 140 0.35 21.24 1.77
N GLY A 141 1.44 21.46 1.04
CA GLY A 141 2.81 21.24 1.55
C GLY A 141 3.12 22.11 2.77
N ALA A 142 2.73 23.39 2.74
CA ALA A 142 2.89 24.31 3.88
C ALA A 142 2.05 23.89 5.09
N LEU A 143 0.88 23.24 4.87
CA LEU A 143 0.06 22.64 5.94
C LEU A 143 0.61 21.29 6.43
N GLY A 144 1.77 20.85 5.92
CA GLY A 144 2.47 19.65 6.34
C GLY A 144 2.01 18.37 5.65
N ALA A 145 1.32 18.47 4.50
CA ALA A 145 1.10 17.30 3.66
C ALA A 145 2.44 16.77 3.13
N ASN A 146 2.65 15.48 3.21
CA ASN A 146 3.81 14.80 2.65
C ASN A 146 3.45 13.84 1.51
N ARG A 147 2.16 13.70 1.20
CA ARG A 147 1.58 13.07 0.02
C ARG A 147 0.31 13.81 -0.38
N ILE A 148 -0.04 13.77 -1.65
CA ILE A 148 -1.25 14.40 -2.16
C ILE A 148 -2.08 13.34 -2.90
N VAL A 149 -3.38 13.38 -2.70
CA VAL A 149 -4.38 12.68 -3.51
C VAL A 149 -5.16 13.72 -4.29
N VAL A 150 -5.32 13.50 -5.58
CA VAL A 150 -6.19 14.28 -6.46
C VAL A 150 -7.40 13.41 -6.78
N SER A 151 -8.60 13.92 -6.48
CA SER A 151 -9.85 13.24 -6.79
C SER A 151 -10.92 14.27 -7.15
N MET A 152 -11.29 14.32 -8.40
CA MET A 152 -12.23 15.31 -8.89
C MET A 152 -13.66 14.77 -8.83
N ASP A 153 -14.58 15.59 -8.29
CA ASP A 153 -16.02 15.29 -8.26
C ASP A 153 -16.68 15.85 -9.52
N SER A 154 -16.48 15.17 -10.62
CA SER A 154 -16.98 15.56 -11.94
C SER A 154 -17.44 14.34 -12.71
N ALA A 155 -18.45 14.51 -13.55
CA ALA A 155 -18.90 13.46 -14.47
C ALA A 155 -17.79 13.04 -15.46
N ASP A 156 -16.91 13.97 -15.84
CA ASP A 156 -15.74 13.75 -16.68
C ASP A 156 -14.42 13.82 -15.88
N TYR A 157 -14.44 13.27 -14.66
CA TYR A 157 -13.26 13.29 -13.77
C TYR A 157 -11.99 12.74 -14.43
N VAL A 158 -12.13 11.77 -15.34
CA VAL A 158 -10.99 11.15 -16.04
C VAL A 158 -10.25 12.20 -16.86
N SER A 159 -10.96 13.00 -17.66
CA SER A 159 -10.35 14.02 -18.51
C SER A 159 -9.75 15.18 -17.70
N VAL A 160 -10.42 15.55 -16.60
CA VAL A 160 -9.94 16.60 -15.69
C VAL A 160 -8.67 16.12 -14.97
N GLU A 161 -8.68 14.91 -14.39
CA GLU A 161 -7.50 14.34 -13.72
C GLU A 161 -6.34 14.13 -14.70
N ASP A 162 -6.57 13.68 -15.94
CA ASP A 162 -5.55 13.57 -16.98
C ASP A 162 -4.88 14.91 -17.29
N SER A 163 -5.67 16.00 -17.31
CA SER A 163 -5.15 17.34 -17.52
C SER A 163 -4.27 17.81 -16.36
N LEU A 164 -4.70 17.56 -15.13
CA LEU A 164 -3.92 17.82 -13.92
C LEU A 164 -2.65 16.96 -13.87
N GLN A 165 -2.73 15.68 -14.27
CA GLN A 165 -1.58 14.77 -14.30
C GLN A 165 -0.49 15.26 -15.26
N LYS A 166 -0.84 15.79 -16.43
CA LYS A 166 0.11 16.39 -17.37
C LYS A 166 0.85 17.59 -16.76
N ILE A 167 0.17 18.40 -15.94
CA ILE A 167 0.79 19.49 -15.21
C ILE A 167 1.74 18.96 -14.14
N VAL A 168 1.31 17.95 -13.35
CA VAL A 168 2.12 17.31 -12.32
C VAL A 168 3.41 16.75 -12.91
N LEU A 169 3.33 15.98 -14.00
CA LEU A 169 4.49 15.38 -14.66
C LEU A 169 5.51 16.43 -15.13
N ARG A 170 5.03 17.62 -15.51
CA ARG A 170 5.88 18.73 -15.95
C ARG A 170 6.48 19.52 -14.79
N ARG A 171 5.68 19.79 -13.73
CA ARG A 171 6.06 20.69 -12.63
C ARG A 171 6.73 19.98 -11.46
N TYR A 172 6.30 18.75 -11.18
CA TYR A 172 6.69 17.97 -10.00
C TYR A 172 7.22 16.57 -10.41
N PRO A 173 8.19 16.49 -11.34
CA PRO A 173 8.72 15.20 -11.71
C PRO A 173 9.34 14.50 -10.51
N SER A 174 9.09 13.19 -10.38
CA SER A 174 9.44 12.38 -9.21
C SER A 174 10.95 12.33 -8.88
N GLN A 175 11.81 12.67 -9.83
CA GLN A 175 13.26 12.74 -9.63
C GLN A 175 13.71 14.00 -8.89
N LEU A 176 12.86 15.00 -8.67
CA LEU A 176 13.24 16.18 -7.93
C LEU A 176 13.22 15.90 -6.43
N LEU A 177 14.30 16.29 -5.75
CA LEU A 177 14.37 16.23 -4.29
C LEU A 177 13.30 17.15 -3.69
N GLY A 178 12.46 16.60 -2.83
CA GLY A 178 11.37 17.33 -2.20
C GLY A 178 10.06 17.36 -3.02
N ALA A 179 10.00 16.70 -4.17
CA ALA A 179 8.73 16.51 -4.87
C ALA A 179 7.77 15.68 -4.00
N LEU A 180 6.56 16.20 -3.76
CA LEU A 180 5.52 15.45 -3.06
C LEU A 180 4.96 14.37 -3.97
N PRO A 181 4.85 13.10 -3.51
CA PRO A 181 4.16 12.08 -4.26
C PRO A 181 2.69 12.45 -4.43
N ILE A 182 2.21 12.48 -5.67
CA ILE A 182 0.83 12.82 -6.03
C ILE A 182 0.18 11.60 -6.66
N THR A 183 -0.95 11.18 -6.11
CA THR A 183 -1.75 10.04 -6.58
C THR A 183 -3.08 10.53 -7.13
N PHE A 184 -3.47 10.07 -8.30
CA PHE A 184 -4.77 10.36 -8.90
C PHE A 184 -5.76 9.23 -8.58
N ALA A 185 -6.96 9.60 -8.12
CA ALA A 185 -7.95 8.63 -7.70
C ALA A 185 -8.48 7.80 -8.88
N GLY A 186 -8.60 8.39 -10.04
CA GLY A 186 -8.97 7.71 -11.27
C GLY A 186 -7.99 6.64 -11.74
N ASP A 187 -6.71 6.70 -11.34
CA ASP A 187 -5.72 5.65 -11.59
C ASP A 187 -5.89 4.45 -10.65
N MET A 188 -6.41 4.69 -9.44
CA MET A 188 -6.62 3.66 -8.42
C MET A 188 -7.95 2.91 -8.59
N SER A 189 -9.00 3.63 -8.97
CA SER A 189 -10.35 3.10 -9.12
C SER A 189 -11.09 3.80 -10.26
N LYS A 190 -11.81 3.03 -11.06
CA LYS A 190 -12.71 3.55 -12.10
C LYS A 190 -14.17 3.59 -11.60
N ASP A 191 -14.37 3.66 -10.29
CA ASP A 191 -15.69 3.78 -9.68
C ASP A 191 -16.27 5.17 -9.98
N ASP A 192 -17.48 5.22 -10.49
CA ASP A 192 -18.19 6.48 -10.78
C ASP A 192 -18.61 7.21 -9.49
N ASP A 193 -18.77 6.48 -8.39
CA ASP A 193 -19.03 7.06 -7.08
C ASP A 193 -17.78 7.80 -6.58
N TYR A 194 -17.88 9.13 -6.54
CA TYR A 194 -16.80 10.01 -6.11
C TYR A 194 -16.27 9.68 -4.72
N LEU A 195 -17.16 9.42 -3.77
CA LEU A 195 -16.77 9.15 -2.39
C LEU A 195 -15.98 7.84 -2.27
N ARG A 196 -16.44 6.76 -2.91
CA ARG A 196 -15.72 5.46 -2.91
C ARG A 196 -14.39 5.55 -3.64
N ARG A 197 -14.34 6.25 -4.76
CA ARG A 197 -13.11 6.47 -5.53
C ARG A 197 -12.08 7.24 -4.69
N THR A 198 -12.52 8.32 -4.06
CA THR A 198 -11.65 9.15 -3.20
C THR A 198 -11.13 8.37 -2.00
N TRP A 199 -12.00 7.68 -1.26
CA TRP A 199 -11.57 6.86 -0.12
C TRP A 199 -10.62 5.72 -0.54
N THR A 200 -10.82 5.12 -1.70
CA THR A 200 -9.91 4.11 -2.25
C THR A 200 -8.51 4.68 -2.43
N ALA A 201 -8.39 5.86 -3.01
CA ALA A 201 -7.10 6.52 -3.21
C ALA A 201 -6.45 6.98 -1.89
N LEU A 202 -7.24 7.55 -0.98
CA LEU A 202 -6.78 8.02 0.32
C LEU A 202 -6.22 6.86 1.16
N LEU A 203 -6.99 5.77 1.31
CA LEU A 203 -6.57 4.61 2.09
C LEU A 203 -5.37 3.92 1.45
N ASN A 204 -5.35 3.79 0.12
CA ASN A 204 -4.18 3.24 -0.55
C ASN A 204 -2.93 4.09 -0.31
N THR A 205 -3.04 5.41 -0.45
CA THR A 205 -1.92 6.34 -0.23
C THR A 205 -1.45 6.34 1.22
N PHE A 206 -2.37 6.17 2.17
CA PHE A 206 -2.07 6.08 3.60
C PHE A 206 -1.29 4.80 3.95
N LEU A 207 -1.68 3.67 3.39
CA LEU A 207 -1.08 2.37 3.66
C LEU A 207 0.23 2.13 2.89
N HIS A 208 0.40 2.81 1.76
CA HIS A 208 1.48 2.55 0.81
C HIS A 208 2.89 2.56 1.43
N PRO A 209 3.30 3.56 2.25
CA PRO A 209 4.67 3.61 2.77
C PRO A 209 5.04 2.43 3.67
N ALA A 210 4.11 2.00 4.53
CA ALA A 210 4.34 0.88 5.43
C ALA A 210 4.54 -0.43 4.66
N MET A 211 3.73 -0.65 3.62
CA MET A 211 3.84 -1.82 2.77
C MET A 211 5.07 -1.77 1.88
N GLU A 212 5.37 -0.60 1.31
CA GLU A 212 6.52 -0.38 0.43
C GLU A 212 7.83 -0.73 1.14
N GLN A 213 8.05 -0.21 2.35
CA GLN A 213 9.26 -0.46 3.12
C GLN A 213 9.49 -1.96 3.38
N PHE A 214 8.46 -2.67 3.82
CA PHE A 214 8.54 -4.11 4.05
C PHE A 214 8.83 -4.86 2.75
N LEU A 215 8.05 -4.60 1.71
CA LEU A 215 8.10 -5.37 0.46
C LEU A 215 9.45 -5.22 -0.25
N TYR A 216 10.02 -4.02 -0.27
CA TYR A 216 11.36 -3.82 -0.84
C TYR A 216 12.45 -4.52 -0.02
N SER A 217 12.38 -4.45 1.32
CA SER A 217 13.33 -5.14 2.18
C SER A 217 13.27 -6.66 1.99
N ALA A 218 12.07 -7.22 1.93
CA ALA A 218 11.86 -8.65 1.71
C ALA A 218 12.36 -9.11 0.33
N GLU A 219 11.99 -8.38 -0.75
CA GLU A 219 12.46 -8.70 -2.10
C GLU A 219 13.98 -8.59 -2.24
N HIS A 220 14.58 -7.55 -1.65
CA HIS A 220 16.02 -7.36 -1.69
C HIS A 220 16.74 -8.56 -1.09
N ARG A 221 16.36 -8.96 0.11
CA ARG A 221 16.96 -10.12 0.81
C ARG A 221 16.71 -11.44 0.06
N LEU A 222 15.50 -11.66 -0.49
CA LEU A 222 15.22 -12.82 -1.33
C LEU A 222 16.13 -12.88 -2.56
N LYS A 223 16.41 -11.73 -3.20
CA LYS A 223 17.33 -11.64 -4.33
C LYS A 223 18.78 -11.92 -3.95
N GLU A 224 19.23 -11.53 -2.75
CA GLU A 224 20.57 -11.89 -2.24
C GLU A 224 20.76 -13.42 -2.16
N HIS A 225 19.72 -14.16 -1.81
CA HIS A 225 19.69 -15.62 -1.82
C HIS A 225 19.39 -16.23 -3.20
N ARG A 226 19.36 -15.42 -4.27
CA ARG A 226 19.08 -15.86 -5.65
C ARG A 226 17.78 -16.65 -5.80
N THR A 227 16.76 -16.26 -5.05
CA THR A 227 15.44 -16.89 -5.12
C THR A 227 14.88 -16.83 -6.55
N ARG A 228 14.40 -17.97 -7.04
CA ARG A 228 13.88 -18.09 -8.42
C ARG A 228 12.46 -17.53 -8.55
N ASN A 229 11.66 -17.74 -7.52
CA ASN A 229 10.25 -17.43 -7.52
C ASN A 229 9.95 -16.16 -6.70
N PRO A 230 9.03 -15.31 -7.16
CA PRO A 230 8.70 -14.07 -6.47
C PRO A 230 7.89 -14.33 -5.20
N LEU A 231 7.99 -13.41 -4.24
CA LEU A 231 7.07 -13.30 -3.14
C LEU A 231 5.67 -12.92 -3.67
N LEU A 232 4.66 -13.71 -3.32
CA LEU A 232 3.27 -13.46 -3.64
C LEU A 232 2.55 -12.90 -2.44
N ILE A 233 1.92 -11.75 -2.60
CA ILE A 233 1.14 -11.11 -1.54
C ILE A 233 -0.30 -11.56 -1.62
N TYR A 234 -0.82 -12.02 -0.47
CA TYR A 234 -2.23 -12.36 -0.33
C TYR A 234 -3.07 -11.09 -0.27
N ARG A 235 -4.19 -11.08 -0.99
CA ARG A 235 -5.06 -9.91 -1.10
C ARG A 235 -6.39 -10.16 -0.41
N ASN A 236 -7.04 -9.08 -0.01
CA ASN A 236 -8.34 -9.12 0.65
C ASN A 236 -9.49 -9.61 -0.25
N ASP A 237 -9.28 -9.74 -1.55
CA ASP A 237 -10.22 -10.36 -2.49
C ASP A 237 -10.03 -11.89 -2.61
N GLY A 238 -9.15 -12.49 -1.79
CA GLY A 238 -8.84 -13.93 -1.82
C GLY A 238 -7.80 -14.33 -2.87
N GLY A 239 -7.38 -13.41 -3.72
CA GLY A 239 -6.33 -13.65 -4.72
C GLY A 239 -4.93 -13.47 -4.17
N VAL A 240 -3.94 -13.91 -4.92
CA VAL A 240 -2.52 -13.62 -4.69
C VAL A 240 -1.93 -12.91 -5.91
N ALA A 241 -0.99 -12.01 -5.68
CA ALA A 241 -0.31 -11.31 -6.75
C ALA A 241 1.14 -10.98 -6.39
N ARG A 242 1.98 -10.78 -7.41
CA ARG A 242 3.32 -10.22 -7.20
C ARG A 242 3.21 -8.81 -6.63
N ILE A 243 4.22 -8.39 -5.87
CA ILE A 243 4.30 -7.06 -5.27
C ILE A 243 4.01 -5.96 -6.30
N ALA A 244 4.68 -5.99 -7.44
CA ALA A 244 4.51 -4.99 -8.51
C ALA A 244 3.10 -4.94 -9.15
N LYS A 245 2.20 -5.88 -8.78
CA LYS A 245 0.81 -5.95 -9.28
C LYS A 245 -0.22 -5.82 -8.16
N THR A 246 0.20 -5.40 -6.97
CA THR A 246 -0.67 -5.25 -5.79
C THR A 246 -0.61 -3.82 -5.30
N ILE A 247 -1.77 -3.22 -5.06
CA ILE A 247 -1.88 -1.94 -4.36
C ILE A 247 -1.98 -2.19 -2.85
N ALA A 248 -1.50 -1.25 -2.03
CA ALA A 248 -1.44 -1.40 -0.58
C ALA A 248 -2.82 -1.68 0.05
N LEU A 249 -3.88 -1.04 -0.43
CA LEU A 249 -5.24 -1.27 0.04
C LEU A 249 -5.70 -2.73 -0.11
N LYS A 250 -5.22 -3.46 -1.12
CA LYS A 250 -5.55 -4.88 -1.32
C LYS A 250 -4.94 -5.81 -0.26
N THR A 251 -3.95 -5.33 0.50
CA THR A 251 -3.35 -6.09 1.61
C THR A 251 -4.10 -5.91 2.93
N TYR A 252 -4.97 -4.88 3.03
CA TYR A 252 -5.78 -4.64 4.22
C TYR A 252 -6.65 -5.85 4.54
N SER A 253 -6.63 -6.30 5.80
CA SER A 253 -7.40 -7.48 6.27
C SER A 253 -7.09 -8.78 5.49
N SER A 254 -5.89 -8.91 4.90
CA SER A 254 -5.49 -10.13 4.20
C SER A 254 -5.17 -11.29 5.16
N GLY A 255 -4.68 -11.04 6.38
CA GLY A 255 -4.36 -12.04 7.39
C GLY A 255 -5.56 -12.95 7.72
N PRO A 256 -6.72 -12.41 8.17
CA PRO A 256 -7.90 -13.23 8.49
C PRO A 256 -8.46 -14.05 7.32
N ARG A 257 -8.16 -13.64 6.08
CA ARG A 257 -8.62 -14.34 4.87
C ARG A 257 -7.58 -15.29 4.28
N GLY A 258 -6.32 -15.11 4.63
CA GLY A 258 -5.20 -15.92 4.15
C GLY A 258 -4.76 -17.02 5.11
N GLY A 259 -5.15 -16.94 6.37
CA GLY A 259 -4.84 -17.93 7.40
C GLY A 259 -5.81 -19.13 7.45
N LEU A 260 -6.65 -19.30 6.43
CA LEU A 260 -7.58 -20.43 6.31
C LEU A 260 -7.00 -21.52 5.43
#